data_9484639d9129b44a9965f5ad9e418be6
#
_entry.id   9484639d9129b44a9965f5ad9e418be6
#
_cell.length_a   1.000
_cell.length_b   1.000
_cell.length_c   1.000
_cell.angle_alpha   90.00
_cell.angle_beta   90.00
_cell.angle_gamma   90.00
#
_symmetry.space_group_name_H-M   'P 1'
#
loop_
_entity.id
_entity.type
_entity.pdbx_description
1 polymer ?
#
loop_
_entity_poly.entity_id
_entity_poly.type
_entity_poly.pdbx_seq_one_letter_code
_entity_poly.pdbx_strand_id
1 'polypeptide(L)'
;MAGLMSGIMHAPLTGIFLIAELTGGYQLFVPIMIVSAVSYLVICAFEPHSIYAMRLARRGELLTHDKDDAILTVLNLDSLIETDFVCVRADWGLSKIVSAIEYSRRNMFPVLNEAGQLEGVMSLDSVRHYMFRSELYHRYNVSHFMKPAPAVLTTTDTLKVATEKFEETKAWNLPVVDENRCFVGFISRSGLFNSYRKTLVDFTAE
;
A
#
# COMPACT_ATOMS: atom_id res chain seq x y z
N MET A 1 -31.74 -21.56 21.45
CA MET A 1 -31.20 -20.26 21.87
C MET A 1 -29.66 -20.22 21.75
N ALA A 2 -28.93 -21.13 22.44
CA ALA A 2 -27.45 -21.13 22.36
C ALA A 2 -26.88 -21.20 20.93
N GLY A 3 -27.44 -22.13 20.09
CA GLY A 3 -27.04 -22.23 18.69
C GLY A 3 -27.31 -20.96 17.86
N LEU A 4 -28.39 -20.24 18.10
CA LEU A 4 -28.68 -18.96 17.45
C LEU A 4 -27.65 -17.89 17.82
N MET A 5 -27.30 -17.81 19.11
CA MET A 5 -26.24 -16.86 19.56
C MET A 5 -24.89 -17.22 18.95
N SER A 6 -24.55 -18.49 18.93
CA SER A 6 -23.30 -18.97 18.33
C SER A 6 -23.21 -18.67 16.83
N GLY A 7 -24.29 -18.92 16.10
CA GLY A 7 -24.31 -18.72 14.64
C GLY A 7 -24.40 -17.26 14.23
N ILE A 8 -25.23 -16.44 14.87
CA ILE A 8 -25.45 -15.05 14.46
C ILE A 8 -24.35 -14.12 14.97
N MET A 9 -23.99 -14.28 16.27
CA MET A 9 -23.03 -13.39 16.94
C MET A 9 -21.58 -13.88 16.86
N HIS A 10 -21.33 -15.08 16.37
CA HIS A 10 -20.03 -15.77 16.41
C HIS A 10 -19.46 -15.90 17.85
N ALA A 11 -20.35 -16.05 18.85
CA ALA A 11 -20.00 -16.09 20.26
C ALA A 11 -20.45 -17.42 20.92
N PRO A 12 -19.84 -18.57 20.59
CA PRO A 12 -20.26 -19.87 21.09
C PRO A 12 -20.14 -19.98 22.61
N LEU A 13 -19.05 -19.50 23.22
CA LEU A 13 -18.86 -19.56 24.66
C LEU A 13 -19.90 -18.75 25.41
N THR A 14 -20.17 -17.53 24.94
CA THR A 14 -21.19 -16.66 25.54
C THR A 14 -22.56 -17.31 25.51
N GLY A 15 -22.92 -17.94 24.36
CA GLY A 15 -24.18 -18.67 24.21
C GLY A 15 -24.30 -19.86 25.17
N ILE A 16 -23.21 -20.63 25.34
CA ILE A 16 -23.18 -21.80 26.23
C ILE A 16 -23.38 -21.36 27.70
N PHE A 17 -22.55 -20.45 28.19
CA PHE A 17 -22.57 -20.03 29.58
C PHE A 17 -23.85 -19.27 29.93
N LEU A 18 -24.31 -18.38 29.04
CA LEU A 18 -25.54 -17.63 29.30
C LEU A 18 -26.76 -18.56 29.44
N ILE A 19 -26.90 -19.55 28.56
CA ILE A 19 -28.04 -20.48 28.62
C ILE A 19 -27.90 -21.42 29.82
N ALA A 20 -26.69 -21.88 30.15
CA ALA A 20 -26.48 -22.72 31.33
C ALA A 20 -26.85 -21.98 32.62
N GLU A 21 -26.50 -20.70 32.72
CA GLU A 21 -26.81 -19.84 33.85
C GLU A 21 -28.33 -19.57 33.96
N LEU A 22 -28.96 -19.21 32.85
CA LEU A 22 -30.41 -18.94 32.81
C LEU A 22 -31.27 -20.16 33.14
N THR A 23 -30.81 -21.38 32.83
CA THR A 23 -31.53 -22.62 33.16
C THR A 23 -31.24 -23.11 34.55
N GLY A 24 -30.33 -22.47 35.29
CA GLY A 24 -30.03 -22.82 36.68
C GLY A 24 -29.39 -24.20 36.86
N GLY A 25 -28.83 -24.79 35.80
CA GLY A 25 -28.25 -26.12 35.87
C GLY A 25 -27.33 -26.50 34.74
N TYR A 26 -26.27 -27.20 35.09
CA TYR A 26 -25.24 -27.66 34.13
C TYR A 26 -25.57 -29.04 33.53
N GLN A 27 -26.75 -29.60 33.77
CA GLN A 27 -27.14 -30.94 33.25
C GLN A 27 -27.19 -30.98 31.71
N LEU A 28 -27.56 -29.88 31.08
CA LEU A 28 -27.62 -29.73 29.63
C LEU A 28 -26.36 -29.12 29.01
N PHE A 29 -25.30 -28.97 29.81
CA PHE A 29 -24.09 -28.26 29.39
C PHE A 29 -23.45 -28.89 28.15
N VAL A 30 -23.28 -30.24 28.16
CA VAL A 30 -22.68 -30.96 27.05
C VAL A 30 -23.52 -30.85 25.77
N PRO A 31 -24.86 -31.10 25.78
CA PRO A 31 -25.69 -30.85 24.61
C PRO A 31 -25.64 -29.43 24.08
N ILE A 32 -25.61 -28.41 24.97
CA ILE A 32 -25.50 -26.99 24.58
C ILE A 32 -24.15 -26.71 23.92
N MET A 33 -23.06 -27.28 24.42
CA MET A 33 -21.74 -27.18 23.81
C MET A 33 -21.71 -27.71 22.38
N ILE A 34 -22.27 -28.91 22.18
CA ILE A 34 -22.33 -29.58 20.85
C ILE A 34 -23.13 -28.71 19.88
N VAL A 35 -24.33 -28.28 20.27
CA VAL A 35 -25.20 -27.46 19.41
C VAL A 35 -24.54 -26.13 19.07
N SER A 36 -23.89 -25.48 20.04
CA SER A 36 -23.19 -24.20 19.84
C SER A 36 -21.99 -24.36 18.90
N ALA A 37 -21.17 -25.41 19.11
CA ALA A 37 -20.00 -25.68 18.28
C ALA A 37 -20.38 -26.00 16.84
N VAL A 38 -21.37 -26.90 16.63
CA VAL A 38 -21.85 -27.27 15.29
C VAL A 38 -22.44 -26.03 14.60
N SER A 39 -23.28 -25.26 15.30
CA SER A 39 -23.87 -24.04 14.72
C SER A 39 -22.80 -23.03 14.30
N TYR A 40 -21.77 -22.83 15.12
CA TYR A 40 -20.65 -21.95 14.79
C TYR A 40 -19.86 -22.44 13.57
N LEU A 41 -19.47 -23.72 13.54
CA LEU A 41 -18.73 -24.30 12.43
C LEU A 41 -19.49 -24.22 11.10
N VAL A 42 -20.79 -24.50 11.15
CA VAL A 42 -21.64 -24.43 9.95
C VAL A 42 -21.71 -23.00 9.43
N ILE A 43 -21.98 -22.03 10.30
CA ILE A 43 -22.12 -20.64 9.84
C ILE A 43 -20.78 -20.08 9.30
N CYS A 44 -19.65 -20.41 9.91
CA CYS A 44 -18.34 -19.98 9.43
C CYS A 44 -18.01 -20.47 8.02
N ALA A 45 -18.61 -21.59 7.59
CA ALA A 45 -18.44 -22.12 6.23
C ALA A 45 -19.21 -21.28 5.18
N PHE A 46 -20.29 -20.60 5.56
CA PHE A 46 -21.13 -19.80 4.68
C PHE A 46 -20.89 -18.30 4.84
N GLU A 47 -20.67 -17.83 6.05
CA GLU A 47 -20.51 -16.42 6.38
C GLU A 47 -19.35 -16.25 7.39
N PRO A 48 -18.17 -15.75 6.94
CA PRO A 48 -16.99 -15.64 7.81
C PRO A 48 -17.11 -14.50 8.84
N HIS A 49 -18.10 -13.61 8.68
CA HIS A 49 -18.24 -12.42 9.51
C HIS A 49 -19.49 -12.46 10.40
N SER A 50 -19.33 -12.04 11.67
CA SER A 50 -20.48 -11.85 12.54
C SER A 50 -21.39 -10.72 12.03
N ILE A 51 -22.65 -10.68 12.44
CA ILE A 51 -23.60 -9.64 12.05
C ILE A 51 -23.09 -8.22 12.34
N TYR A 52 -22.27 -8.06 13.38
CA TYR A 52 -21.66 -6.78 13.74
C TYR A 52 -20.51 -6.41 12.79
N ALA A 53 -19.67 -7.37 12.47
CA ALA A 53 -18.55 -7.20 11.56
C ALA A 53 -19.00 -7.00 10.09
N MET A 54 -20.13 -7.59 9.70
CA MET A 54 -20.66 -7.49 8.34
C MET A 54 -20.97 -6.03 7.92
N ARG A 55 -21.44 -5.19 8.84
CA ARG A 55 -21.68 -3.77 8.55
C ARG A 55 -20.39 -3.00 8.29
N LEU A 56 -19.34 -3.30 9.05
CA LEU A 56 -18.00 -2.72 8.86
C LEU A 56 -17.35 -3.26 7.58
N ALA A 57 -17.51 -4.56 7.31
CA ALA A 57 -17.02 -5.18 6.08
C ALA A 57 -17.60 -4.52 4.82
N ARG A 58 -18.93 -4.24 4.82
CA ARG A 58 -19.60 -3.56 3.69
C ARG A 58 -19.15 -2.11 3.49
N ARG A 59 -18.60 -1.46 4.51
CA ARG A 59 -18.04 -0.11 4.44
C ARG A 59 -16.55 -0.10 4.11
N GLY A 60 -15.90 -1.27 4.00
CA GLY A 60 -14.47 -1.39 3.84
C GLY A 60 -13.68 -1.02 5.10
N GLU A 61 -14.34 -0.86 6.25
CA GLU A 61 -13.76 -0.46 7.54
C GLU A 61 -13.45 -1.66 8.45
N LEU A 62 -13.64 -2.90 7.94
CA LEU A 62 -13.40 -4.10 8.73
C LEU A 62 -11.89 -4.33 8.89
N LEU A 63 -11.38 -3.98 10.04
CA LEU A 63 -10.03 -4.34 10.47
C LEU A 63 -10.03 -5.82 10.88
N THR A 64 -9.67 -6.69 9.95
CA THR A 64 -9.55 -8.14 10.18
C THR A 64 -8.29 -8.45 11.01
N HIS A 65 -8.17 -9.70 11.50
CA HIS A 65 -7.04 -10.17 12.32
C HIS A 65 -5.65 -10.02 11.67
N ASP A 66 -5.57 -9.84 10.37
CA ASP A 66 -4.35 -9.40 9.67
C ASP A 66 -4.22 -7.88 9.81
N LYS A 67 -3.53 -7.49 10.89
CA LYS A 67 -3.20 -6.08 11.18
C LYS A 67 -2.56 -5.40 9.98
N ASP A 68 -1.81 -6.15 9.20
CA ASP A 68 -1.11 -5.67 8.02
C ASP A 68 -2.07 -5.23 6.90
N ASP A 69 -3.07 -6.04 6.57
CA ASP A 69 -4.08 -5.70 5.55
C ASP A 69 -4.96 -4.52 6.01
N ALA A 70 -5.22 -4.40 7.31
CA ALA A 70 -5.98 -3.30 7.89
C ALA A 70 -5.24 -1.96 7.73
N ILE A 71 -3.95 -1.93 8.06
CA ILE A 71 -3.10 -0.74 7.96
C ILE A 71 -2.96 -0.30 6.50
N LEU A 72 -2.78 -1.26 5.59
CA LEU A 72 -2.67 -1.00 4.16
C LEU A 72 -3.98 -0.44 3.55
N THR A 73 -5.12 -0.65 4.20
CA THR A 73 -6.42 -0.12 3.77
C THR A 73 -6.67 1.31 4.28
N VAL A 74 -6.15 1.64 5.46
CA VAL A 74 -6.34 2.96 6.10
C VAL A 74 -5.39 4.01 5.56
N LEU A 75 -4.17 3.61 5.18
CA LEU A 75 -3.18 4.53 4.62
C LEU A 75 -3.55 4.95 3.21
N ASN A 76 -3.66 6.27 2.99
CA ASN A 76 -3.87 6.85 1.67
C ASN A 76 -2.51 7.01 0.95
N LEU A 77 -2.43 6.51 -0.27
CA LEU A 77 -1.25 6.62 -1.13
C LEU A 77 -0.85 8.08 -1.37
N ASP A 78 -1.82 8.98 -1.52
CA ASP A 78 -1.59 10.39 -1.81
C ASP A 78 -0.71 11.08 -0.76
N SER A 79 -0.83 10.69 0.51
CA SER A 79 -0.04 11.26 1.59
C SER A 79 1.45 10.88 1.55
N LEU A 80 1.79 9.87 0.74
CA LEU A 80 3.15 9.34 0.58
C LEU A 80 3.84 9.85 -0.68
N ILE A 81 3.11 10.54 -1.56
CA ILE A 81 3.66 11.06 -2.81
C ILE A 81 4.56 12.24 -2.51
N GLU A 82 5.84 12.08 -2.84
CA GLU A 82 6.83 13.14 -2.80
C GLU A 82 6.82 13.86 -4.15
N THR A 83 6.59 15.19 -4.15
CA THR A 83 6.48 16.01 -5.37
C THR A 83 7.70 16.89 -5.65
N ASP A 84 8.65 16.95 -4.70
CA ASP A 84 9.86 17.78 -4.82
C ASP A 84 10.91 17.09 -5.71
N PHE A 85 10.66 17.08 -7.03
CA PHE A 85 11.56 16.53 -8.04
C PHE A 85 11.74 17.48 -9.20
N VAL A 86 12.98 17.53 -9.72
CA VAL A 86 13.29 18.27 -10.94
C VAL A 86 13.01 17.36 -12.14
N CYS A 87 12.02 17.74 -12.94
CA CYS A 87 11.67 17.02 -14.16
C CYS A 87 12.66 17.39 -15.28
N VAL A 88 13.03 16.40 -16.10
CA VAL A 88 13.91 16.57 -17.25
C VAL A 88 13.21 16.05 -18.54
N ARG A 89 13.69 16.50 -19.70
CA ARG A 89 13.15 16.06 -20.99
C ARG A 89 14.19 15.23 -21.73
N ALA A 90 13.72 14.27 -22.53
CA ALA A 90 14.58 13.36 -23.27
C ALA A 90 15.52 14.06 -24.26
N ASP A 91 15.13 15.24 -24.79
CA ASP A 91 15.88 16.06 -25.72
C ASP A 91 16.97 16.93 -25.07
N TRP A 92 16.97 17.06 -23.72
CA TRP A 92 17.96 17.91 -23.05
C TRP A 92 19.37 17.37 -23.19
N GLY A 93 20.30 18.27 -23.56
CA GLY A 93 21.73 17.95 -23.56
C GLY A 93 22.32 17.87 -22.17
N LEU A 94 23.50 17.27 -22.05
CA LEU A 94 24.19 17.00 -20.79
C LEU A 94 24.42 18.28 -19.97
N SER A 95 24.63 19.44 -20.59
CA SER A 95 24.79 20.73 -19.90
C SER A 95 23.55 21.07 -19.06
N LYS A 96 22.35 20.94 -19.64
CA LYS A 96 21.09 21.20 -18.91
C LYS A 96 20.85 20.17 -17.80
N ILE A 97 21.26 18.92 -18.02
CA ILE A 97 21.18 17.87 -17.00
C ILE A 97 22.05 18.23 -15.79
N VAL A 98 23.30 18.65 -16.03
CA VAL A 98 24.22 19.02 -14.95
C VAL A 98 23.66 20.20 -14.14
N SER A 99 23.11 21.22 -14.80
CA SER A 99 22.44 22.32 -14.10
C SER A 99 21.23 21.83 -13.30
N ALA A 100 20.40 20.94 -13.84
CA ALA A 100 19.25 20.36 -13.13
C ALA A 100 19.70 19.57 -11.88
N ILE A 101 20.81 18.85 -11.97
CA ILE A 101 21.40 18.09 -10.86
C ILE A 101 21.94 19.03 -9.78
N GLU A 102 22.57 20.15 -10.15
CA GLU A 102 23.13 21.15 -9.22
C GLU A 102 22.06 21.74 -8.29
N TYR A 103 20.86 21.98 -8.83
CA TYR A 103 19.74 22.53 -8.04
C TYR A 103 18.90 21.45 -7.34
N SER A 104 19.06 20.18 -7.68
CA SER A 104 18.28 19.10 -7.11
C SER A 104 18.95 18.51 -5.88
N ARG A 105 18.14 18.20 -4.87
CA ARG A 105 18.57 17.40 -3.71
C ARG A 105 18.28 15.91 -3.89
N ARG A 106 17.73 15.51 -5.05
CA ARG A 106 17.29 14.16 -5.33
C ARG A 106 18.22 13.45 -6.30
N ASN A 107 18.33 12.14 -6.15
CA ASN A 107 19.19 11.31 -6.98
C ASN A 107 18.47 10.68 -8.18
N MET A 108 17.17 10.96 -8.33
CA MET A 108 16.33 10.42 -9.39
C MET A 108 15.56 11.55 -10.07
N PHE A 109 15.50 11.49 -11.38
CA PHE A 109 14.91 12.52 -12.24
C PHE A 109 13.86 11.85 -13.14
N PRO A 110 12.59 12.27 -13.09
CA PRO A 110 11.58 11.81 -14.03
C PRO A 110 11.83 12.44 -15.39
N VAL A 111 11.78 11.63 -16.44
CA VAL A 111 11.89 12.09 -17.83
C VAL A 111 10.50 12.20 -18.41
N LEU A 112 10.11 13.40 -18.80
CA LEU A 112 8.77 13.72 -19.28
C LEU A 112 8.79 14.14 -20.75
N ASN A 113 7.69 13.85 -21.43
CA ASN A 113 7.43 14.39 -22.77
C ASN A 113 6.81 15.81 -22.69
N GLU A 114 6.47 16.41 -23.85
CA GLU A 114 5.86 17.73 -23.92
C GLU A 114 4.46 17.79 -23.28
N ALA A 115 3.76 16.67 -23.20
CA ALA A 115 2.46 16.55 -22.57
C ALA A 115 2.54 16.32 -21.06
N GLY A 116 3.74 16.27 -20.46
CA GLY A 116 3.93 15.99 -19.02
C GLY A 116 3.82 14.50 -18.65
N GLN A 117 3.75 13.62 -19.63
CA GLN A 117 3.66 12.18 -19.40
C GLN A 117 5.04 11.58 -19.14
N LEU A 118 5.08 10.57 -18.29
CA LEU A 118 6.31 9.88 -17.92
C LEU A 118 6.80 8.98 -19.06
N GLU A 119 7.98 9.27 -19.60
CA GLU A 119 8.69 8.43 -20.59
C GLU A 119 9.66 7.45 -19.93
N GLY A 120 10.27 7.86 -18.82
CA GLY A 120 11.23 7.05 -18.10
C GLY A 120 11.79 7.74 -16.89
N VAL A 121 12.84 7.18 -16.33
CA VAL A 121 13.56 7.72 -15.17
C VAL A 121 15.05 7.76 -15.46
N MET A 122 15.73 8.77 -14.94
CA MET A 122 17.18 8.92 -15.00
C MET A 122 17.73 9.00 -13.57
N SER A 123 18.76 8.23 -13.27
CA SER A 123 19.44 8.31 -11.97
C SER A 123 20.70 9.17 -12.07
N LEU A 124 21.06 9.83 -10.98
CA LEU A 124 22.32 10.58 -10.86
C LEU A 124 23.52 9.68 -11.18
N ASP A 125 23.50 8.43 -10.75
CA ASP A 125 24.60 7.47 -10.97
C ASP A 125 24.87 7.21 -12.45
N SER A 126 23.82 7.23 -13.30
CA SER A 126 23.99 7.01 -14.74
C SER A 126 24.74 8.17 -15.42
N VAL A 127 24.67 9.37 -14.86
CA VAL A 127 25.30 10.59 -15.41
C VAL A 127 26.64 10.92 -14.74
N ARG A 128 26.89 10.39 -13.55
CA ARG A 128 28.04 10.76 -12.69
C ARG A 128 29.39 10.74 -13.40
N HIS A 129 29.66 9.76 -14.23
CA HIS A 129 30.93 9.66 -14.94
C HIS A 129 31.10 10.67 -16.09
N TYR A 130 29.99 11.25 -16.55
CA TYR A 130 29.95 12.14 -17.72
C TYR A 130 29.87 13.61 -17.31
N MET A 131 29.27 13.93 -16.15
CA MET A 131 28.98 15.29 -15.72
C MET A 131 30.23 16.15 -15.50
N PHE A 132 31.38 15.55 -15.21
CA PHE A 132 32.64 16.25 -14.98
C PHE A 132 33.48 16.46 -16.25
N ARG A 133 32.98 16.01 -17.42
CA ARG A 133 33.69 16.12 -18.69
C ARG A 133 32.97 17.09 -19.62
N SER A 134 33.38 18.34 -19.62
CA SER A 134 32.77 19.41 -20.44
C SER A 134 32.76 19.11 -21.94
N GLU A 135 33.75 18.34 -22.43
CA GLU A 135 33.87 17.91 -23.84
C GLU A 135 32.69 17.08 -24.31
N LEU A 136 31.97 16.42 -23.37
CA LEU A 136 30.86 15.53 -23.67
C LEU A 136 29.49 16.22 -23.65
N TYR A 137 29.43 17.50 -23.28
CA TYR A 137 28.18 18.23 -23.06
C TYR A 137 27.31 18.36 -24.32
N HIS A 138 27.94 18.38 -25.49
CA HIS A 138 27.24 18.44 -26.78
C HIS A 138 26.98 17.07 -27.43
N ARG A 139 27.49 15.99 -26.81
CA ARG A 139 27.47 14.65 -27.43
C ARG A 139 26.36 13.75 -26.90
N TYR A 140 25.92 13.99 -25.64
CA TYR A 140 24.96 13.12 -24.96
C TYR A 140 23.72 13.92 -24.55
N ASN A 141 22.56 13.28 -24.72
CA ASN A 141 21.26 13.77 -24.29
C ASN A 141 20.70 12.89 -23.17
N VAL A 142 19.63 13.33 -22.48
CA VAL A 142 18.92 12.56 -21.46
C VAL A 142 18.52 11.17 -21.95
N SER A 143 18.12 11.05 -23.22
CA SER A 143 17.73 9.77 -23.83
C SER A 143 18.80 8.66 -23.74
N HIS A 144 20.09 9.02 -23.64
CA HIS A 144 21.18 8.05 -23.45
C HIS A 144 21.26 7.49 -22.02
N PHE A 145 20.78 8.24 -21.04
CA PHE A 145 20.86 7.91 -19.62
C PHE A 145 19.53 7.46 -19.04
N MET A 146 18.45 7.71 -19.78
CA MET A 146 17.10 7.33 -19.42
C MET A 146 16.95 5.79 -19.43
N LYS A 147 16.27 5.28 -18.43
CA LYS A 147 15.85 3.89 -18.36
C LYS A 147 14.33 3.84 -18.21
N PRO A 148 13.68 2.78 -18.68
CA PRO A 148 12.27 2.58 -18.38
C PRO A 148 12.10 2.50 -16.87
N ALA A 149 10.99 3.04 -16.35
CA ALA A 149 10.67 2.91 -14.94
C ALA A 149 10.49 1.42 -14.60
N PRO A 150 11.05 0.93 -13.48
CA PRO A 150 10.95 -0.49 -13.09
C PRO A 150 9.50 -0.93 -12.87
N ALA A 151 8.66 -0.05 -12.35
CA ALA A 151 7.20 -0.11 -12.33
C ALA A 151 6.65 1.31 -12.20
N VAL A 152 5.37 1.47 -12.52
CA VAL A 152 4.65 2.74 -12.40
C VAL A 152 3.44 2.51 -11.51
N LEU A 153 3.21 3.44 -10.58
CA LEU A 153 2.02 3.49 -9.74
C LEU A 153 1.03 4.51 -10.31
N THR A 154 -0.25 4.27 -10.10
CA THR A 154 -1.31 5.24 -10.38
C THR A 154 -1.83 5.84 -9.08
N THR A 155 -2.38 7.04 -9.13
CA THR A 155 -3.01 7.67 -7.96
C THR A 155 -4.18 6.85 -7.40
N THR A 156 -4.77 5.98 -8.22
CA THR A 156 -5.86 5.06 -7.84
C THR A 156 -5.39 3.73 -7.26
N ASP A 157 -4.08 3.43 -7.33
CA ASP A 157 -3.53 2.19 -6.79
C ASP A 157 -3.64 2.18 -5.26
N THR A 158 -3.86 0.99 -4.71
CA THR A 158 -3.85 0.79 -3.25
C THR A 158 -2.42 0.63 -2.73
N LEU A 159 -2.24 0.84 -1.43
CA LEU A 159 -0.94 0.65 -0.79
C LEU A 159 -0.43 -0.80 -0.92
N LYS A 160 -1.35 -1.76 -0.97
CA LYS A 160 -1.04 -3.17 -1.19
C LYS A 160 -0.37 -3.38 -2.55
N VAL A 161 -0.95 -2.83 -3.61
CA VAL A 161 -0.38 -2.87 -4.97
C VAL A 161 0.99 -2.17 -5.02
N ALA A 162 1.13 -1.04 -4.31
CA ALA A 162 2.42 -0.36 -4.21
C ALA A 162 3.48 -1.24 -3.52
N THR A 163 3.12 -1.92 -2.43
CA THR A 163 4.02 -2.83 -1.71
C THR A 163 4.45 -4.00 -2.59
N GLU A 164 3.52 -4.65 -3.27
CA GLU A 164 3.79 -5.74 -4.22
C GLU A 164 4.76 -5.30 -5.32
N LYS A 165 4.51 -4.13 -5.95
CA LYS A 165 5.41 -3.57 -6.98
C LYS A 165 6.81 -3.25 -6.44
N PHE A 166 6.93 -2.79 -5.18
CA PHE A 166 8.24 -2.58 -4.54
C PHE A 166 8.98 -3.88 -4.26
N GLU A 167 8.27 -4.95 -3.90
CA GLU A 167 8.86 -6.27 -3.66
C GLU A 167 9.33 -6.94 -4.94
N GLU A 168 8.54 -6.88 -6.00
CA GLU A 168 8.87 -7.43 -7.30
C GLU A 168 10.06 -6.74 -7.95
N THR A 169 10.05 -5.39 -7.94
CA THR A 169 11.08 -4.61 -8.63
C THR A 169 12.33 -4.37 -7.82
N LYS A 170 12.26 -4.52 -6.48
CA LYS A 170 13.30 -4.14 -5.52
C LYS A 170 13.78 -2.69 -5.68
N ALA A 171 12.98 -1.85 -6.30
CA ALA A 171 13.27 -0.45 -6.51
C ALA A 171 13.25 0.33 -5.18
N TRP A 172 13.98 1.43 -5.11
CA TRP A 172 13.96 2.34 -3.97
C TRP A 172 12.87 3.39 -4.08
N ASN A 173 12.55 3.79 -5.31
CA ASN A 173 11.51 4.78 -5.62
C ASN A 173 10.71 4.30 -6.81
N LEU A 174 9.40 4.47 -6.78
CA LEU A 174 8.50 4.23 -7.91
C LEU A 174 7.80 5.53 -8.31
N PRO A 175 7.74 5.84 -9.60
CA PRO A 175 6.99 7.00 -10.07
C PRO A 175 5.49 6.75 -9.98
N VAL A 176 4.76 7.81 -9.67
CA VAL A 176 3.30 7.86 -9.63
C VAL A 176 2.81 8.73 -10.77
N VAL A 177 1.82 8.25 -11.48
CA VAL A 177 1.16 8.97 -12.56
C VAL A 177 -0.35 9.06 -12.30
N ASP A 178 -0.99 10.03 -12.93
CA ASP A 178 -2.44 10.14 -12.97
C ASP A 178 -3.06 9.21 -14.04
N GLU A 179 -4.38 9.28 -14.21
CA GLU A 179 -5.13 8.51 -15.21
C GLU A 179 -4.70 8.84 -16.65
N ASN A 180 -4.14 10.03 -16.90
CA ASN A 180 -3.64 10.50 -18.19
C ASN A 180 -2.16 10.15 -18.43
N ARG A 181 -1.53 9.38 -17.53
CA ARG A 181 -0.11 9.09 -17.48
C ARG A 181 0.78 10.31 -17.22
N CYS A 182 0.22 11.43 -16.77
CA CYS A 182 1.01 12.58 -16.34
C CYS A 182 1.71 12.27 -15.01
N PHE A 183 2.96 12.67 -14.90
CA PHE A 183 3.76 12.45 -13.71
C PHE A 183 3.25 13.30 -12.55
N VAL A 184 3.00 12.67 -11.41
CA VAL A 184 2.56 13.34 -10.18
C VAL A 184 3.69 13.46 -9.17
N GLY A 185 4.47 12.39 -8.98
CA GLY A 185 5.55 12.36 -8.02
C GLY A 185 6.20 10.99 -7.91
N PHE A 186 6.98 10.79 -6.86
CA PHE A 186 7.53 9.48 -6.51
C PHE A 186 7.06 9.05 -5.13
N ILE A 187 6.98 7.75 -4.95
CA ILE A 187 6.89 7.14 -3.62
C ILE A 187 8.20 6.44 -3.34
N SER A 188 8.77 6.70 -2.16
CA SER A 188 9.97 6.03 -1.71
C SER A 188 9.62 4.80 -0.85
N ARG A 189 10.39 3.72 -1.01
CA ARG A 189 10.24 2.51 -0.18
C ARG A 189 10.39 2.82 1.31
N SER A 190 11.31 3.72 1.65
CA SER A 190 11.53 4.16 3.03
C SER A 190 10.34 4.97 3.57
N GLY A 191 9.75 5.86 2.76
CA GLY A 191 8.56 6.63 3.12
C GLY A 191 7.36 5.73 3.40
N LEU A 192 7.11 4.77 2.51
CA LEU A 192 6.07 3.76 2.67
C LEU A 192 6.26 2.96 3.98
N PHE A 193 7.48 2.45 4.22
CA PHE A 193 7.78 1.67 5.41
C PHE A 193 7.67 2.47 6.71
N ASN A 194 8.11 3.73 6.71
CA ASN A 194 8.00 4.60 7.88
C ASN A 194 6.55 4.93 8.22
N SER A 195 5.73 5.21 7.22
CA SER A 195 4.29 5.46 7.42
C SER A 195 3.57 4.22 7.90
N TYR A 196 3.86 3.06 7.31
CA TYR A 196 3.37 1.77 7.79
C TYR A 196 3.71 1.54 9.27
N ARG A 197 4.99 1.71 9.64
CA ARG A 197 5.46 1.54 11.02
C ARG A 197 4.80 2.53 11.99
N LYS A 198 4.63 3.79 11.60
CA LYS A 198 3.97 4.81 12.41
C LYS A 198 2.53 4.42 12.71
N THR A 199 1.79 4.06 11.67
CA THR A 199 0.39 3.64 11.80
C THR A 199 0.27 2.37 12.66
N LEU A 200 1.19 1.40 12.51
CA LEU A 200 1.22 0.19 13.33
C LEU A 200 1.43 0.50 14.82
N VAL A 201 2.28 1.46 15.14
CA VAL A 201 2.50 1.90 16.53
C VAL A 201 1.24 2.58 17.08
N ASP A 202 0.60 3.44 16.30
CA ASP A 202 -0.62 4.15 16.70
C ASP A 202 -1.76 3.16 16.96
N PHE A 203 -1.93 2.12 16.13
CA PHE A 203 -2.90 1.04 16.35
C PHE A 203 -2.58 0.08 17.50
N THR A 204 -1.32 0.07 17.98
CA THR A 204 -0.93 -0.82 19.10
C THR A 204 -0.99 -0.08 20.45
N ALA A 205 -1.08 1.24 20.43
CA ALA A 205 -1.11 2.08 21.62
C ALA A 205 -2.55 2.36 22.14
N GLU A 206 -3.59 1.99 21.38
CA GLU A 206 -5.01 1.96 21.81
C GLU A 206 -5.42 0.55 22.25
#